data_43fa02790808cd94d643b532b77d869e
#
_entry.id   43fa02790808cd94d643b532b77d869e
#
_cell.length_a   1.000
_cell.length_b   1.000
_cell.length_c   1.000
_cell.angle_alpha   90.00
_cell.angle_beta   90.00
_cell.angle_gamma   90.00
#
_symmetry.space_group_name_H-M   'P 1'
#
loop_
_entity.id
_entity.type
_entity.pdbx_description
1 polymer ?
#
loop_
_entity_poly.entity_id
_entity_poly.type
_entity_poly.pdbx_seq_one_letter_code
_entity_poly.pdbx_strand_id
1 'polypeptide(L)'
;DAVGPTTDDVTASDAVGPTTDDVTASDAVGPATVTPPTLDRIEFPERTDEPNTTETIGYVGGYWYDDELPVDDRDDAVLEEDELEAVINRSMARVEVIRNDTFQGSVPVEVISREEFEAETEQRFEEITDEEAFLENVRLEAAFMVDRETDAVEERRTLQSGAVAGYYDPEEDRIVVVSDTPETPEMDEVTLGHELLHAYQDQRFDLTSFDRDTRDQDNAKLGLIEGDAVWVDTEYEALCESEWECVLPTEGEGPSTDFNWGMYLAMFQPYNDGPGYVEYHLEEGGWAAVDALYDERPASSSEIIRPGEERGPVDIVHESTASDGWERLAIDDRPDHSSFGEAKMVAMFAAGAFPIEDETVLGQDDVLVEGELAFDYDQPPTDGWAGDKLVVYATEEMAVEEAGYVWHTEWTDEENAEEFLAAYDELLGIHGAEAVDDRENTYEVEDGYPGAYYLEIDGESVTIVRAPSVDELAEIREGAAPEGEGTIDLDWGEDFGTDDRTADDGDGADGIPGFGPLAALLAVLSVALWARFVRGRRP
;
A
#
# COMPACT_ATOMS: atom_id res chain seq x y z
N ASP A 1 36.11 -60.59 16.06
CA ASP A 1 35.86 -61.11 17.40
C ASP A 1 34.76 -60.24 18.02
N ALA A 2 33.52 -60.60 17.92
CA ALA A 2 32.66 -61.41 18.76
C ALA A 2 32.61 -60.96 20.22
N VAL A 3 31.46 -60.52 20.66
CA VAL A 3 30.53 -61.06 21.63
C VAL A 3 29.47 -60.05 22.03
N GLY A 4 28.24 -60.35 21.77
CA GLY A 4 27.07 -59.81 22.52
C GLY A 4 26.69 -60.81 23.61
N PRO A 5 25.46 -60.86 24.12
CA PRO A 5 24.55 -59.87 24.70
C PRO A 5 24.24 -60.19 26.17
N THR A 6 23.51 -59.37 26.90
CA THR A 6 22.61 -59.88 27.97
C THR A 6 21.42 -58.94 28.20
N THR A 7 20.26 -59.50 28.05
CA THR A 7 18.95 -59.15 28.58
C THR A 7 18.95 -59.12 30.10
N ASP A 8 18.15 -58.20 30.69
CA ASP A 8 17.28 -58.58 31.82
C ASP A 8 16.08 -57.61 31.96
N ASP A 9 14.98 -58.24 32.00
CA ASP A 9 13.61 -57.91 32.30
C ASP A 9 13.45 -57.25 33.69
N VAL A 10 12.53 -56.29 33.86
CA VAL A 10 11.61 -56.20 35.03
C VAL A 10 10.42 -55.29 34.73
N THR A 11 9.28 -55.88 34.54
CA THR A 11 7.89 -55.68 34.98
C THR A 11 7.33 -54.26 35.20
N ALA A 12 6.20 -54.09 34.52
CA ALA A 12 5.00 -53.31 34.67
C ALA A 12 4.66 -52.72 36.06
N SER A 13 4.15 -51.48 36.08
CA SER A 13 2.84 -51.09 36.61
C SER A 13 2.60 -49.57 36.51
N ASP A 14 1.46 -49.28 36.04
CA ASP A 14 0.47 -48.24 36.29
C ASP A 14 0.24 -47.18 35.21
N ALA A 15 -0.87 -47.41 34.56
CA ALA A 15 -1.56 -46.51 33.69
C ALA A 15 -2.07 -45.28 34.49
N VAL A 16 -1.66 -44.07 34.03
CA VAL A 16 -2.45 -42.87 34.20
C VAL A 16 -2.62 -42.26 32.81
N GLY A 17 -3.85 -42.21 32.33
CA GLY A 17 -4.22 -41.68 31.06
C GLY A 17 -3.90 -40.18 30.97
N PRO A 18 -3.57 -39.67 29.79
CA PRO A 18 -3.48 -38.21 29.59
C PRO A 18 -4.86 -37.62 29.62
N THR A 19 -5.04 -36.66 30.51
CA THR A 19 -6.13 -35.68 30.44
C THR A 19 -5.90 -34.88 29.16
N THR A 20 -6.87 -34.90 28.28
CA THR A 20 -7.02 -33.96 27.18
C THR A 20 -7.22 -32.58 27.80
N ASP A 21 -6.15 -31.79 27.88
CA ASP A 21 -6.28 -30.35 27.98
C ASP A 21 -6.45 -29.84 26.54
N ASP A 22 -7.64 -29.28 26.31
CA ASP A 22 -8.00 -28.45 25.17
C ASP A 22 -6.87 -27.43 24.93
N VAL A 23 -6.18 -27.54 23.81
CA VAL A 23 -5.44 -26.45 23.22
C VAL A 23 -6.48 -25.71 22.39
N THR A 24 -7.15 -24.78 23.04
CA THR A 24 -8.00 -23.81 22.37
C THR A 24 -7.15 -22.88 21.54
N ALA A 25 -7.52 -22.79 20.27
CA ALA A 25 -7.42 -21.67 19.34
C ALA A 25 -6.24 -20.71 19.53
N SER A 26 -5.44 -20.63 18.50
CA SER A 26 -4.64 -19.47 18.08
C SER A 26 -5.34 -18.18 18.52
N ASP A 27 -4.67 -17.40 19.36
CA ASP A 27 -4.99 -15.98 19.50
C ASP A 27 -4.64 -15.35 18.14
N ALA A 28 -5.66 -15.07 17.33
CA ALA A 28 -5.54 -14.20 16.19
C ALA A 28 -5.00 -12.86 16.72
N VAL A 29 -3.83 -12.47 16.30
CA VAL A 29 -3.33 -11.12 16.50
C VAL A 29 -4.24 -10.24 15.65
N GLY A 30 -5.14 -9.52 16.28
CA GLY A 30 -5.98 -8.52 15.59
C GLY A 30 -5.11 -7.47 14.91
N PRO A 31 -5.69 -6.64 14.01
CA PRO A 31 -4.97 -5.60 13.31
C PRO A 31 -4.10 -4.82 14.29
N ALA A 32 -2.85 -4.54 13.87
CA ALA A 32 -1.88 -3.85 14.70
C ALA A 32 -2.41 -2.43 14.99
N THR A 33 -3.08 -2.28 16.11
CA THR A 33 -3.40 -0.95 16.63
C THR A 33 -2.07 -0.24 16.86
N VAL A 34 -1.84 0.86 16.17
CA VAL A 34 -0.72 1.75 16.48
C VAL A 34 -0.86 2.12 17.95
N THR A 35 -0.04 1.52 18.78
CA THR A 35 -0.03 1.83 20.21
C THR A 35 0.36 3.29 20.32
N PRO A 36 -0.32 4.12 21.15
CA PRO A 36 0.08 5.50 21.31
C PRO A 36 1.58 5.59 21.62
N PRO A 37 2.28 6.59 21.07
CA PRO A 37 3.74 6.70 21.10
C PRO A 37 4.29 6.41 22.50
N THR A 38 5.22 5.49 22.59
CA THR A 38 5.91 5.18 23.82
C THR A 38 7.18 6.03 23.90
N LEU A 39 7.02 7.31 24.28
CA LEU A 39 8.13 8.26 24.52
C LEU A 39 9.25 7.68 25.40
N ASP A 40 8.96 6.58 26.14
CA ASP A 40 9.93 5.86 26.96
C ASP A 40 11.07 5.20 26.13
N ARG A 41 10.95 5.12 24.79
CA ARG A 41 11.98 4.52 23.91
C ARG A 41 12.99 5.54 23.38
N ILE A 42 12.64 6.83 23.37
CA ILE A 42 13.51 7.87 22.83
C ILE A 42 14.49 8.31 23.91
N GLU A 43 15.78 8.14 23.65
CA GLU A 43 16.85 8.59 24.53
C GLU A 43 17.35 9.97 24.09
N PHE A 44 17.03 11.00 24.87
CA PHE A 44 17.50 12.37 24.59
C PHE A 44 19.01 12.50 24.86
N PRO A 45 19.80 12.91 23.85
CA PRO A 45 21.24 13.05 24.02
C PRO A 45 21.60 14.25 24.89
N GLU A 46 22.67 14.12 25.69
CA GLU A 46 23.23 15.25 26.44
C GLU A 46 24.06 16.15 25.50
N ARG A 47 23.90 17.48 25.65
CA ARG A 47 24.71 18.45 24.91
C ARG A 47 26.21 18.32 25.25
N THR A 48 27.06 18.36 24.22
CA THR A 48 28.53 18.29 24.35
C THR A 48 29.17 19.64 24.04
N ASP A 49 30.43 19.86 24.56
CA ASP A 49 31.15 21.13 24.36
C ASP A 49 31.63 21.34 22.92
N GLU A 50 31.86 20.26 22.17
CA GLU A 50 32.35 20.28 20.77
C GLU A 50 31.52 19.33 19.88
N PRO A 51 30.25 19.68 19.59
CA PRO A 51 29.40 18.82 18.74
C PRO A 51 29.83 18.86 17.28
N ASN A 52 29.57 17.76 16.56
CA ASN A 52 29.83 17.63 15.12
C ASN A 52 28.56 17.07 14.43
N THR A 53 28.09 17.74 13.42
CA THR A 53 26.87 17.41 12.67
C THR A 53 26.77 15.95 12.21
N THR A 54 27.88 15.29 11.89
CA THR A 54 27.85 13.90 11.38
C THR A 54 28.23 12.84 12.42
N GLU A 55 28.51 13.24 13.65
CA GLU A 55 28.95 12.31 14.72
C GLU A 55 28.19 12.51 16.04
N THR A 56 27.39 13.58 16.16
CA THR A 56 26.70 13.93 17.40
C THR A 56 25.20 13.91 17.14
N ILE A 57 24.51 12.87 17.59
CA ILE A 57 23.05 12.75 17.46
C ILE A 57 22.38 13.97 18.09
N GLY A 58 21.40 14.51 17.40
CA GLY A 58 20.61 15.65 17.82
C GLY A 58 21.29 17.00 17.67
N TYR A 59 22.36 17.10 16.84
CA TYR A 59 23.02 18.37 16.53
C TYR A 59 23.33 18.48 15.04
N VAL A 60 22.65 19.37 14.33
CA VAL A 60 22.82 19.61 12.89
C VAL A 60 22.99 21.10 12.61
N GLY A 61 23.98 21.46 11.79
CA GLY A 61 24.15 22.83 11.25
C GLY A 61 24.31 23.96 12.27
N GLY A 62 24.61 23.65 13.53
CA GLY A 62 24.71 24.65 14.60
C GLY A 62 23.52 24.65 15.57
N TYR A 63 22.50 23.83 15.30
CA TYR A 63 21.27 23.71 16.09
C TYR A 63 21.19 22.36 16.79
N TRP A 64 20.71 22.40 18.03
CA TRP A 64 20.33 21.21 18.77
C TRP A 64 18.83 20.95 18.61
N TYR A 65 18.41 19.69 18.77
CA TYR A 65 17.03 19.25 18.70
C TYR A 65 16.09 20.00 19.69
N ASP A 66 16.61 20.49 20.82
CA ASP A 66 15.91 21.21 21.88
C ASP A 66 16.19 22.73 21.87
N ASP A 67 16.71 23.29 20.76
CA ASP A 67 16.89 24.73 20.62
C ASP A 67 15.54 25.42 20.36
N GLU A 68 15.25 26.48 21.13
CA GLU A 68 14.12 27.38 20.88
C GLU A 68 14.48 28.34 19.73
N LEU A 69 13.60 28.46 18.75
CA LEU A 69 13.75 29.39 17.65
C LEU A 69 12.79 30.59 17.81
N PRO A 70 13.13 31.79 17.32
CA PRO A 70 12.23 32.95 17.40
C PRO A 70 10.87 32.73 16.71
N VAL A 71 10.77 31.79 15.78
CA VAL A 71 9.56 31.43 15.06
C VAL A 71 8.57 30.64 15.92
N ASP A 72 9.02 29.96 16.95
CA ASP A 72 8.20 29.15 17.85
C ASP A 72 7.18 29.99 18.66
N ASP A 73 7.49 31.28 18.88
CA ASP A 73 6.62 32.21 19.59
C ASP A 73 5.48 32.79 18.71
N ARG A 74 5.39 32.41 17.42
CA ARG A 74 4.41 32.97 16.48
C ARG A 74 3.18 32.08 16.33
N ASP A 75 2.04 32.72 16.06
CA ASP A 75 0.77 32.03 15.79
C ASP A 75 0.65 31.60 14.30
N ASP A 76 1.68 31.87 13.48
CA ASP A 76 1.73 31.49 12.08
C ASP A 76 2.97 30.65 11.78
N ALA A 77 2.89 29.79 10.79
CA ALA A 77 3.97 28.92 10.34
C ALA A 77 4.74 29.48 9.14
N VAL A 78 4.62 30.78 8.86
CA VAL A 78 5.26 31.47 7.73
C VAL A 78 6.74 31.73 8.05
N LEU A 79 7.65 31.30 7.17
CA LEU A 79 9.09 31.38 7.38
C LEU A 79 9.78 32.29 6.37
N GLU A 80 10.70 33.13 6.87
CA GLU A 80 11.69 33.82 6.01
C GLU A 80 12.86 32.85 5.71
N GLU A 81 13.68 33.15 4.70
CA GLU A 81 14.75 32.24 4.20
C GLU A 81 15.74 31.81 5.30
N ASP A 82 16.17 32.71 6.20
CA ASP A 82 17.08 32.40 7.31
C ASP A 82 16.40 31.64 8.45
N GLU A 83 15.09 31.82 8.62
CA GLU A 83 14.27 31.06 9.57
C GLU A 83 14.04 29.64 9.07
N LEU A 84 13.76 29.47 7.76
CA LEU A 84 13.61 28.16 7.13
C LEU A 84 14.87 27.31 7.29
N GLU A 85 16.08 27.88 7.07
CA GLU A 85 17.36 27.16 7.31
C GLU A 85 17.49 26.70 8.76
N ALA A 86 17.08 27.53 9.73
CA ALA A 86 17.15 27.19 11.15
C ALA A 86 16.17 26.05 11.50
N VAL A 87 14.94 26.11 10.99
CA VAL A 87 13.91 25.06 11.19
C VAL A 87 14.38 23.74 10.57
N ILE A 88 14.86 23.73 9.31
CA ILE A 88 15.39 22.53 8.65
C ILE A 88 16.49 21.86 9.50
N ASN A 89 17.48 22.62 9.96
CA ASN A 89 18.59 22.05 10.73
C ASN A 89 18.12 21.50 12.09
N ARG A 90 17.18 22.19 12.77
CA ARG A 90 16.59 21.69 14.01
C ARG A 90 15.76 20.44 13.78
N SER A 91 14.95 20.39 12.71
CA SER A 91 14.14 19.22 12.35
C SER A 91 15.02 18.02 12.00
N MET A 92 16.11 18.21 11.27
CA MET A 92 17.11 17.15 11.08
C MET A 92 17.64 16.62 12.41
N ALA A 93 18.00 17.51 13.34
CA ALA A 93 18.49 17.12 14.67
C ALA A 93 17.43 16.36 15.48
N ARG A 94 16.16 16.67 15.33
CA ARG A 94 15.01 15.97 15.95
C ARG A 94 14.80 14.58 15.36
N VAL A 95 14.83 14.45 14.03
CA VAL A 95 14.80 13.14 13.33
C VAL A 95 15.96 12.25 13.78
N GLU A 96 17.19 12.79 13.93
CA GLU A 96 18.33 12.03 14.48
C GLU A 96 18.07 11.50 15.89
N VAL A 97 17.40 12.27 16.75
CA VAL A 97 17.04 11.85 18.12
C VAL A 97 16.04 10.71 18.09
N ILE A 98 14.98 10.80 17.26
CA ILE A 98 13.95 9.77 17.15
C ILE A 98 14.56 8.49 16.55
N ARG A 99 15.29 8.62 15.45
CA ARG A 99 15.91 7.50 14.71
C ARG A 99 17.15 6.93 15.41
N ASN A 100 17.67 7.66 16.41
CA ASN A 100 18.88 7.36 17.16
C ASN A 100 20.12 7.14 16.27
N ASP A 101 20.23 7.91 15.19
CA ASP A 101 21.38 7.89 14.26
C ASP A 101 21.52 9.26 13.57
N THR A 102 22.66 9.50 12.88
CA THR A 102 22.98 10.79 12.28
C THR A 102 22.79 10.78 10.76
N PHE A 103 22.41 11.93 10.18
CA PHE A 103 22.51 12.14 8.74
C PHE A 103 23.96 12.04 8.27
N GLN A 104 24.15 11.56 7.02
CA GLN A 104 25.49 11.50 6.40
C GLN A 104 25.90 12.83 5.76
N GLY A 105 24.95 13.73 5.51
CA GLY A 105 25.18 15.03 4.87
C GLY A 105 24.02 16.00 5.08
N SER A 106 24.16 17.21 4.54
CA SER A 106 23.08 18.19 4.51
C SER A 106 22.01 17.76 3.49
N VAL A 107 20.76 18.14 3.76
CA VAL A 107 19.63 17.94 2.86
C VAL A 107 19.27 19.29 2.23
N PRO A 108 19.44 19.47 0.90
CA PRO A 108 18.94 20.66 0.21
C PRO A 108 17.41 20.69 0.26
N VAL A 109 16.86 21.88 0.53
CA VAL A 109 15.41 22.13 0.46
C VAL A 109 15.16 23.22 -0.56
N GLU A 110 14.33 22.94 -1.54
CA GLU A 110 13.90 23.90 -2.55
C GLU A 110 12.41 24.20 -2.38
N VAL A 111 12.04 25.46 -2.43
CA VAL A 111 10.64 25.89 -2.38
C VAL A 111 10.21 26.29 -3.78
N ILE A 112 9.17 25.63 -4.28
CA ILE A 112 8.57 25.94 -5.58
C ILE A 112 7.13 26.41 -5.42
N SER A 113 6.63 27.13 -6.43
CA SER A 113 5.22 27.51 -6.45
C SER A 113 4.30 26.35 -6.82
N ARG A 114 3.04 26.42 -6.40
CA ARG A 114 2.00 25.47 -6.83
C ARG A 114 1.89 25.41 -8.36
N GLU A 115 1.99 26.55 -9.06
CA GLU A 115 1.95 26.62 -10.53
C GLU A 115 3.14 25.86 -11.16
N GLU A 116 4.34 25.95 -10.58
CA GLU A 116 5.53 25.20 -11.06
C GLU A 116 5.35 23.70 -10.83
N PHE A 117 4.87 23.29 -9.66
CA PHE A 117 4.59 21.88 -9.37
C PHE A 117 3.53 21.29 -10.32
N GLU A 118 2.41 22.00 -10.56
CA GLU A 118 1.38 21.58 -11.50
C GLU A 118 1.93 21.43 -12.92
N ALA A 119 2.75 22.39 -13.37
CA ALA A 119 3.37 22.34 -14.69
C ALA A 119 4.36 21.17 -14.83
N GLU A 120 5.16 20.86 -13.79
CA GLU A 120 6.06 19.70 -13.78
C GLU A 120 5.26 18.38 -13.76
N THR A 121 4.16 18.34 -13.02
CA THR A 121 3.25 17.19 -12.98
C THR A 121 2.59 16.97 -14.33
N GLU A 122 2.04 18.02 -14.97
CA GLU A 122 1.46 17.94 -16.31
C GLU A 122 2.47 17.40 -17.34
N GLN A 123 3.70 17.90 -17.31
CA GLN A 123 4.76 17.41 -18.20
C GLN A 123 5.04 15.91 -17.99
N ARG A 124 5.03 15.42 -16.76
CA ARG A 124 5.24 13.99 -16.46
C ARG A 124 4.13 13.12 -17.06
N PHE A 125 2.89 13.58 -16.99
CA PHE A 125 1.74 12.87 -17.56
C PHE A 125 1.72 12.92 -19.08
N GLU A 126 2.21 14.00 -19.72
CA GLU A 126 2.37 14.08 -21.19
C GLU A 126 3.42 13.09 -21.75
N GLU A 127 4.31 12.56 -20.92
CA GLU A 127 5.32 11.59 -21.33
C GLU A 127 4.86 10.13 -21.24
N ILE A 128 3.65 9.88 -20.73
CA ILE A 128 3.03 8.53 -20.71
C ILE A 128 2.73 8.13 -22.16
N THR A 129 3.21 6.97 -22.57
CA THR A 129 2.95 6.44 -23.93
C THR A 129 1.54 5.87 -24.06
N ASP A 130 1.07 5.70 -25.30
CA ASP A 130 -0.24 5.10 -25.55
C ASP A 130 -0.31 3.65 -25.01
N GLU A 131 0.79 2.89 -25.07
CA GLU A 131 0.88 1.53 -24.53
C GLU A 131 0.80 1.52 -23.00
N GLU A 132 1.41 2.49 -22.33
CA GLU A 132 1.37 2.63 -20.88
C GLU A 132 -0.03 3.06 -20.40
N ALA A 133 -0.66 3.98 -21.10
CA ALA A 133 -2.03 4.41 -20.82
C ALA A 133 -3.02 3.24 -21.03
N PHE A 134 -2.86 2.47 -22.12
CA PHE A 134 -3.66 1.27 -22.36
C PHE A 134 -3.50 0.26 -21.23
N LEU A 135 -2.27 -0.07 -20.81
CA LEU A 135 -2.01 -0.99 -19.70
C LEU A 135 -2.64 -0.49 -18.38
N GLU A 136 -2.54 0.81 -18.11
CA GLU A 136 -3.11 1.40 -16.89
C GLU A 136 -4.64 1.26 -16.87
N ASN A 137 -5.32 1.60 -17.96
CA ASN A 137 -6.77 1.46 -18.07
C ASN A 137 -7.22 0.00 -17.91
N VAL A 138 -6.61 -0.95 -18.64
CA VAL A 138 -6.98 -2.37 -18.56
C VAL A 138 -6.74 -2.93 -17.14
N ARG A 139 -5.66 -2.53 -16.50
CA ARG A 139 -5.31 -3.02 -15.17
C ARG A 139 -6.25 -2.50 -14.08
N LEU A 140 -6.64 -1.23 -14.14
CA LEU A 140 -7.56 -0.65 -13.17
C LEU A 140 -9.01 -1.06 -13.44
N GLU A 141 -9.37 -1.33 -14.71
CA GLU A 141 -10.63 -1.97 -15.06
C GLU A 141 -10.67 -3.41 -14.52
N ALA A 142 -9.59 -4.19 -14.65
CA ALA A 142 -9.51 -5.54 -14.11
C ALA A 142 -9.58 -5.60 -12.56
N ALA A 143 -9.27 -4.50 -11.89
CA ALA A 143 -9.42 -4.32 -10.45
C ALA A 143 -10.74 -3.64 -10.07
N PHE A 144 -11.69 -3.45 -10.98
CA PHE A 144 -12.97 -2.78 -10.75
C PHE A 144 -12.88 -1.41 -10.07
N MET A 145 -11.75 -0.70 -10.25
CA MET A 145 -11.52 0.63 -9.69
C MET A 145 -11.86 1.74 -10.66
N VAL A 146 -11.72 1.49 -11.97
CA VAL A 146 -11.99 2.44 -13.04
C VAL A 146 -12.82 1.74 -14.10
N ASP A 147 -13.99 2.27 -14.41
CA ASP A 147 -14.87 1.73 -15.44
C ASP A 147 -14.36 2.03 -16.87
N ARG A 148 -14.97 1.41 -17.87
CA ARG A 148 -14.59 1.54 -19.27
C ARG A 148 -14.65 2.98 -19.80
N GLU A 149 -15.50 3.84 -19.27
CA GLU A 149 -15.71 5.21 -19.74
C GLU A 149 -14.76 6.20 -19.09
N THR A 150 -14.08 5.80 -18.01
CA THR A 150 -13.20 6.63 -17.19
C THR A 150 -11.73 6.43 -17.59
N ASP A 151 -10.98 7.51 -17.75
CA ASP A 151 -9.55 7.47 -18.07
C ASP A 151 -8.72 7.30 -16.79
N ALA A 152 -8.10 6.14 -16.64
CA ALA A 152 -7.30 5.78 -15.46
C ALA A 152 -6.08 6.69 -15.24
N VAL A 153 -5.49 7.22 -16.32
CA VAL A 153 -4.35 8.15 -16.23
C VAL A 153 -4.82 9.51 -15.70
N GLU A 154 -5.99 9.96 -16.11
CA GLU A 154 -6.59 11.20 -15.63
C GLU A 154 -7.03 11.10 -14.16
N GLU A 155 -7.63 9.96 -13.75
CA GLU A 155 -7.96 9.70 -12.34
C GLU A 155 -6.70 9.70 -11.48
N ARG A 156 -5.63 9.03 -11.94
CA ARG A 156 -4.35 9.06 -11.24
C ARG A 156 -3.78 10.46 -11.16
N ARG A 157 -3.88 11.26 -12.24
CA ARG A 157 -3.42 12.66 -12.24
C ARG A 157 -4.18 13.48 -11.20
N THR A 158 -5.50 13.32 -11.13
CA THR A 158 -6.36 14.01 -10.16
C THR A 158 -5.93 13.65 -8.74
N LEU A 159 -5.74 12.37 -8.46
CA LEU A 159 -5.30 11.88 -7.15
C LEU A 159 -3.91 12.43 -6.77
N GLN A 160 -2.97 12.55 -7.71
CA GLN A 160 -1.61 13.01 -7.46
C GLN A 160 -1.45 14.54 -7.40
N SER A 161 -2.33 15.33 -8.02
CA SER A 161 -2.19 16.78 -8.07
C SER A 161 -2.82 17.51 -6.88
N GLY A 162 -3.69 16.83 -6.11
CA GLY A 162 -4.66 17.52 -5.26
C GLY A 162 -4.12 18.18 -4.00
N ALA A 163 -3.08 17.68 -3.35
CA ALA A 163 -2.73 18.14 -2.00
C ALA A 163 -1.23 18.05 -1.61
N VAL A 164 -0.32 17.98 -2.58
CA VAL A 164 1.12 17.88 -2.28
C VAL A 164 1.62 19.15 -1.62
N ALA A 165 2.11 19.04 -0.36
CA ALA A 165 2.76 20.14 0.38
C ALA A 165 4.29 20.09 0.23
N GLY A 166 4.86 18.90 -0.01
CA GLY A 166 6.28 18.70 -0.25
C GLY A 166 6.56 17.26 -0.64
N TYR A 167 7.80 16.96 -1.00
CA TYR A 167 8.27 15.61 -1.27
C TYR A 167 9.79 15.55 -1.29
N TYR A 168 10.36 14.40 -0.97
CA TYR A 168 11.76 14.11 -1.20
C TYR A 168 11.99 13.60 -2.63
N ASP A 169 13.01 14.11 -3.31
CA ASP A 169 13.42 13.71 -4.66
C ASP A 169 14.75 12.93 -4.58
N PRO A 170 14.71 11.58 -4.62
CA PRO A 170 15.92 10.77 -4.47
C PRO A 170 16.85 10.81 -5.72
N GLU A 171 16.37 11.29 -6.88
CA GLU A 171 17.24 11.46 -8.05
C GLU A 171 18.10 12.74 -7.96
N GLU A 172 17.60 13.75 -7.27
CA GLU A 172 18.27 15.04 -7.10
C GLU A 172 18.76 15.27 -5.65
N ASP A 173 18.59 14.28 -4.76
CA ASP A 173 18.99 14.31 -3.34
C ASP A 173 18.47 15.56 -2.61
N ARG A 174 17.19 15.95 -2.82
CA ARG A 174 16.61 17.19 -2.27
C ARG A 174 15.17 17.01 -1.82
N ILE A 175 14.76 17.86 -0.88
CA ILE A 175 13.34 18.06 -0.56
C ILE A 175 12.80 19.20 -1.40
N VAL A 176 11.60 19.04 -1.95
CA VAL A 176 10.83 20.07 -2.62
C VAL A 176 9.62 20.42 -1.77
N VAL A 177 9.50 21.68 -1.38
CA VAL A 177 8.33 22.23 -0.67
C VAL A 177 7.46 22.98 -1.67
N VAL A 178 6.17 22.68 -1.72
CA VAL A 178 5.23 23.30 -2.63
C VAL A 178 4.39 24.34 -1.86
N SER A 179 4.49 25.60 -2.24
CA SER A 179 3.82 26.70 -1.53
C SER A 179 3.13 27.67 -2.49
N ASP A 180 1.99 28.20 -2.08
CA ASP A 180 1.34 29.31 -2.78
C ASP A 180 2.09 30.64 -2.62
N THR A 181 2.98 30.72 -1.62
CA THR A 181 3.82 31.87 -1.31
C THR A 181 5.30 31.45 -1.19
N PRO A 182 5.98 31.08 -2.29
CA PRO A 182 7.31 30.46 -2.24
C PRO A 182 8.43 31.36 -1.65
N GLU A 183 8.24 32.67 -1.59
CA GLU A 183 9.17 33.61 -0.94
C GLU A 183 9.07 33.57 0.59
N THR A 184 7.92 33.19 1.12
CA THR A 184 7.63 33.03 2.56
C THR A 184 6.69 31.85 2.75
N PRO A 185 7.22 30.62 2.63
CA PRO A 185 6.40 29.42 2.72
C PRO A 185 5.80 29.24 4.11
N GLU A 186 4.58 28.73 4.15
CA GLU A 186 4.02 28.17 5.36
C GLU A 186 4.55 26.74 5.51
N MET A 187 5.08 26.39 6.67
CA MET A 187 5.77 25.13 6.91
C MET A 187 5.09 24.35 8.03
N ASP A 188 4.84 23.07 7.79
CA ASP A 188 4.53 22.10 8.81
C ASP A 188 5.82 21.37 9.19
N GLU A 189 6.26 21.51 10.43
CA GLU A 189 7.53 20.93 10.87
C GLU A 189 7.47 19.40 11.01
N VAL A 190 6.29 18.81 11.26
CA VAL A 190 6.11 17.35 11.30
C VAL A 190 6.23 16.79 9.88
N THR A 191 5.52 17.39 8.91
CA THR A 191 5.65 17.04 7.48
C THR A 191 7.09 17.20 6.98
N LEU A 192 7.78 18.28 7.38
CA LEU A 192 9.20 18.45 7.06
C LEU A 192 10.05 17.32 7.68
N GLY A 193 9.74 16.89 8.89
CA GLY A 193 10.39 15.75 9.56
C GLY A 193 10.25 14.44 8.78
N HIS A 194 9.06 14.20 8.21
CA HIS A 194 8.77 13.08 7.33
C HIS A 194 9.67 13.09 6.08
N GLU A 195 9.71 14.21 5.36
CA GLU A 195 10.54 14.34 4.15
C GLU A 195 12.05 14.26 4.47
N LEU A 196 12.46 14.78 5.63
CA LEU A 196 13.83 14.64 6.11
C LEU A 196 14.18 13.18 6.44
N LEU A 197 13.21 12.39 6.90
CA LEU A 197 13.45 10.97 7.09
C LEU A 197 13.66 10.25 5.74
N HIS A 198 12.92 10.58 4.70
CA HIS A 198 13.21 10.04 3.36
C HIS A 198 14.62 10.37 2.88
N ALA A 199 15.09 11.60 3.14
CA ALA A 199 16.46 11.97 2.86
C ALA A 199 17.48 11.17 3.70
N TYR A 200 17.17 10.88 4.97
CA TYR A 200 17.97 10.01 5.82
C TYR A 200 18.02 8.57 5.27
N GLN A 201 16.86 8.02 4.91
CA GLN A 201 16.73 6.67 4.33
C GLN A 201 17.56 6.55 3.05
N ASP A 202 17.46 7.52 2.14
CA ASP A 202 18.18 7.52 0.89
C ASP A 202 19.69 7.62 1.08
N GLN A 203 20.16 8.52 1.97
CA GLN A 203 21.58 8.64 2.32
C GLN A 203 22.15 7.33 2.90
N ARG A 204 21.34 6.47 3.52
CA ARG A 204 21.74 5.23 4.17
C ARG A 204 21.59 4.00 3.29
N PHE A 205 20.51 3.93 2.53
CA PHE A 205 20.03 2.69 1.92
C PHE A 205 19.89 2.78 0.41
N ASP A 206 20.11 3.95 -0.21
CA ASP A 206 19.97 4.17 -1.66
C ASP A 206 18.61 3.70 -2.17
N LEU A 207 17.58 4.50 -1.91
CA LEU A 207 16.19 4.21 -2.27
C LEU A 207 16.00 3.98 -3.78
N THR A 208 16.91 4.51 -4.62
CA THR A 208 16.90 4.31 -6.08
C THR A 208 17.31 2.90 -6.50
N SER A 209 17.94 2.14 -5.60
CA SER A 209 18.42 0.78 -5.85
C SER A 209 17.35 -0.30 -5.70
N PHE A 210 16.13 0.05 -5.31
CA PHE A 210 15.08 -0.92 -4.99
C PHE A 210 14.44 -1.48 -6.25
N ASP A 211 14.33 -2.81 -6.36
CA ASP A 211 13.56 -3.47 -7.40
C ASP A 211 12.05 -3.27 -7.14
N ARG A 212 11.35 -2.70 -8.14
CA ARG A 212 9.92 -2.37 -8.09
C ARG A 212 9.25 -2.78 -9.40
N ASP A 213 9.47 -4.04 -9.79
CA ASP A 213 9.06 -4.53 -11.10
C ASP A 213 7.53 -4.66 -11.22
N THR A 214 6.83 -5.03 -10.14
CA THR A 214 5.37 -5.10 -10.08
C THR A 214 4.79 -4.08 -9.12
N ARG A 215 3.47 -3.86 -9.19
CA ARG A 215 2.77 -2.93 -8.29
C ARG A 215 2.77 -3.40 -6.85
N ASP A 216 2.64 -4.71 -6.63
CA ASP A 216 2.69 -5.27 -5.29
C ASP A 216 4.08 -5.14 -4.67
N GLN A 217 5.15 -5.42 -5.45
CA GLN A 217 6.52 -5.16 -4.99
C GLN A 217 6.78 -3.70 -4.67
N ASP A 218 6.24 -2.78 -5.48
CA ASP A 218 6.33 -1.34 -5.22
C ASP A 218 5.62 -0.98 -3.91
N ASN A 219 4.39 -1.48 -3.72
CA ASN A 219 3.61 -1.28 -2.50
C ASN A 219 4.32 -1.83 -1.24
N ALA A 220 4.92 -3.02 -1.33
CA ALA A 220 5.68 -3.61 -0.24
C ALA A 220 6.89 -2.74 0.18
N LYS A 221 7.65 -2.22 -0.80
CA LYS A 221 8.79 -1.33 -0.52
C LYS A 221 8.34 0.01 0.04
N LEU A 222 7.23 0.54 -0.47
CA LEU A 222 6.60 1.73 0.11
C LEU A 222 6.14 1.47 1.54
N GLY A 223 5.58 0.30 1.86
CA GLY A 223 5.21 -0.08 3.21
C GLY A 223 6.36 -0.01 4.23
N LEU A 224 7.58 -0.35 3.80
CA LEU A 224 8.78 -0.15 4.63
C LEU A 224 9.19 1.32 4.71
N ILE A 225 9.30 2.01 3.56
CA ILE A 225 9.82 3.38 3.47
C ILE A 225 8.87 4.35 4.18
N GLU A 226 7.60 4.32 3.81
CA GLU A 226 6.57 5.19 4.38
C GLU A 226 6.22 4.79 5.82
N GLY A 227 6.24 3.48 6.12
CA GLY A 227 6.03 3.00 7.48
C GLY A 227 7.07 3.53 8.47
N ASP A 228 8.35 3.55 8.10
CA ASP A 228 9.42 4.16 8.90
C ASP A 228 9.21 5.67 9.04
N ALA A 229 8.79 6.35 7.95
CA ALA A 229 8.55 7.78 7.96
C ALA A 229 7.33 8.16 8.81
N VAL A 230 6.19 7.48 8.65
CA VAL A 230 4.98 7.72 9.44
C VAL A 230 5.18 7.36 10.91
N TRP A 231 5.97 6.32 11.20
CA TRP A 231 6.32 6.00 12.60
C TRP A 231 7.12 7.14 13.24
N VAL A 232 8.10 7.71 12.52
CA VAL A 232 8.92 8.82 13.01
C VAL A 232 8.12 10.10 13.13
N ASP A 233 7.24 10.44 12.20
CA ASP A 233 6.42 11.65 12.29
C ASP A 233 5.38 11.56 13.41
N THR A 234 4.83 10.38 13.69
CA THR A 234 3.94 10.13 14.83
C THR A 234 4.66 10.45 16.16
N GLU A 235 5.88 9.96 16.33
CA GLU A 235 6.70 10.28 17.52
C GLU A 235 7.09 11.77 17.54
N TYR A 236 7.37 12.37 16.38
CA TYR A 236 7.67 13.79 16.24
C TYR A 236 6.49 14.65 16.69
N GLU A 237 5.28 14.35 16.22
CA GLU A 237 4.05 15.04 16.61
C GLU A 237 3.80 14.94 18.13
N ALA A 238 3.93 13.74 18.69
CA ALA A 238 3.79 13.54 20.14
C ALA A 238 4.81 14.34 20.96
N LEU A 239 6.03 14.51 20.45
CA LEU A 239 7.05 15.35 21.07
C LEU A 239 6.72 16.86 20.92
N CYS A 240 6.13 17.28 19.80
CA CYS A 240 5.61 18.64 19.64
C CYS A 240 4.48 18.97 20.63
N GLU A 241 3.67 17.98 20.98
CA GLU A 241 2.59 18.16 21.96
C GLU A 241 3.09 18.19 23.44
N SER A 242 4.29 17.67 23.70
CA SER A 242 4.75 17.43 25.08
C SER A 242 6.07 18.12 25.47
N GLU A 243 7.13 17.99 24.66
CA GLU A 243 8.50 18.35 25.02
C GLU A 243 9.09 19.44 24.11
N TRP A 244 8.63 19.57 22.86
CA TRP A 244 9.18 20.48 21.86
C TRP A 244 8.22 21.62 21.52
N GLU A 245 8.77 22.80 21.26
CA GLU A 245 8.04 23.85 20.57
C GLU A 245 8.24 23.64 19.05
N CYS A 246 7.15 23.53 18.28
CA CYS A 246 7.18 23.23 16.85
C CYS A 246 6.48 24.30 16.02
N VAL A 247 6.95 24.48 14.80
CA VAL A 247 6.29 25.31 13.79
C VAL A 247 5.20 24.49 13.13
N LEU A 248 3.94 24.81 13.43
CA LEU A 248 2.78 24.11 12.88
C LEU A 248 1.80 25.13 12.28
N PRO A 249 1.25 24.87 11.08
CA PRO A 249 0.24 25.74 10.49
C PRO A 249 -1.04 25.72 11.33
N THR A 250 -1.80 26.79 11.27
CA THR A 250 -3.17 26.74 11.79
C THR A 250 -4.01 25.84 10.92
N GLU A 251 -4.89 25.02 11.52
CA GLU A 251 -5.77 24.09 10.82
C GLU A 251 -6.43 24.75 9.60
N GLY A 252 -6.16 24.20 8.41
CA GLY A 252 -6.76 24.59 7.14
C GLY A 252 -8.04 23.80 6.83
N GLU A 253 -8.68 24.11 5.71
CA GLU A 253 -9.71 23.23 5.14
C GLU A 253 -9.02 21.95 4.69
N GLY A 254 -9.54 20.78 5.10
CA GLY A 254 -9.04 19.48 4.67
C GLY A 254 -9.07 19.33 3.14
N PRO A 255 -8.31 18.39 2.58
CA PRO A 255 -8.30 18.13 1.15
C PRO A 255 -9.68 17.73 0.63
N SER A 256 -9.91 17.94 -0.68
CA SER A 256 -11.11 17.43 -1.34
C SER A 256 -11.14 15.91 -1.27
N THR A 257 -12.30 15.34 -0.98
CA THR A 257 -12.56 13.88 -1.02
C THR A 257 -13.18 13.45 -2.36
N ASP A 258 -13.15 14.33 -3.37
CA ASP A 258 -13.68 14.05 -4.71
C ASP A 258 -12.57 13.40 -5.57
N PHE A 259 -12.28 12.13 -5.27
CA PHE A 259 -11.31 11.30 -5.97
C PHE A 259 -11.76 9.83 -6.01
N ASN A 260 -11.09 9.01 -6.82
CA ASN A 260 -11.37 7.58 -6.92
C ASN A 260 -10.91 6.83 -5.66
N TRP A 261 -11.87 6.35 -4.86
CA TRP A 261 -11.60 5.70 -3.57
C TRP A 261 -10.92 4.34 -3.69
N GLY A 262 -11.24 3.55 -4.71
CA GLY A 262 -10.54 2.27 -4.94
C GLY A 262 -9.05 2.49 -5.18
N MET A 263 -8.71 3.48 -6.02
CA MET A 263 -7.31 3.86 -6.25
C MET A 263 -6.66 4.44 -4.99
N TYR A 264 -7.42 5.25 -4.22
CA TYR A 264 -6.93 5.82 -2.96
C TYR A 264 -6.59 4.72 -1.95
N LEU A 265 -7.51 3.79 -1.69
CA LEU A 265 -7.28 2.67 -0.78
C LEU A 265 -6.06 1.85 -1.19
N ALA A 266 -5.95 1.49 -2.49
CA ALA A 266 -4.79 0.74 -3.00
C ALA A 266 -3.45 1.47 -2.79
N MET A 267 -3.45 2.80 -2.75
CA MET A 267 -2.28 3.65 -2.58
C MET A 267 -2.00 3.97 -1.12
N PHE A 268 -3.02 3.99 -0.28
CA PHE A 268 -2.91 4.38 1.13
C PHE A 268 -2.37 3.27 2.03
N GLN A 269 -2.47 1.99 1.63
CA GLN A 269 -2.05 0.86 2.45
C GLN A 269 -0.62 0.96 3.03
N PRO A 270 0.42 1.40 2.30
CA PRO A 270 1.76 1.60 2.86
C PRO A 270 1.81 2.53 4.08
N TYR A 271 0.99 3.57 4.09
CA TYR A 271 0.88 4.53 5.19
C TYR A 271 0.07 3.99 6.36
N ASN A 272 -0.90 3.12 6.07
CA ASN A 272 -1.79 2.53 7.05
C ASN A 272 -1.11 1.41 7.84
N ASP A 273 -0.54 0.42 7.13
CA ASP A 273 0.01 -0.79 7.76
C ASP A 273 1.52 -0.70 7.99
N GLY A 274 2.22 0.13 7.20
CA GLY A 274 3.66 0.29 7.28
C GLY A 274 4.18 0.65 8.68
N PRO A 275 3.56 1.61 9.43
CA PRO A 275 3.97 1.91 10.80
C PRO A 275 3.88 0.70 11.74
N GLY A 276 2.83 -0.11 11.60
CA GLY A 276 2.66 -1.37 12.35
C GLY A 276 3.74 -2.39 12.01
N TYR A 277 4.10 -2.49 10.73
CA TYR A 277 5.20 -3.34 10.28
C TYR A 277 6.55 -2.89 10.87
N VAL A 278 6.83 -1.60 10.87
CA VAL A 278 8.05 -1.04 11.48
C VAL A 278 8.06 -1.22 13.00
N GLU A 279 6.94 -0.98 13.68
CA GLU A 279 6.81 -1.18 15.13
C GLU A 279 7.08 -2.62 15.54
N TYR A 280 6.55 -3.59 14.78
CA TYR A 280 6.83 -5.02 15.01
C TYR A 280 8.33 -5.30 15.01
N HIS A 281 9.08 -4.83 14.03
CA HIS A 281 10.52 -5.03 13.93
C HIS A 281 11.32 -4.24 14.97
N LEU A 282 10.84 -3.05 15.36
CA LEU A 282 11.39 -2.28 16.48
C LEU A 282 11.26 -3.06 17.81
N GLU A 283 10.16 -3.75 18.05
CA GLU A 283 9.97 -4.59 19.23
C GLU A 283 10.88 -5.79 19.25
N GLU A 284 11.13 -6.41 18.09
CA GLU A 284 11.99 -7.59 17.96
C GLU A 284 13.49 -7.26 18.12
N GLY A 285 13.98 -6.13 17.61
CA GLY A 285 15.42 -5.87 17.59
C GLY A 285 15.85 -4.40 17.56
N GLY A 286 14.94 -3.46 17.79
CA GLY A 286 15.22 -2.03 17.75
C GLY A 286 15.54 -1.54 16.32
N TRP A 287 16.06 -0.33 16.20
CA TRP A 287 16.41 0.26 14.92
C TRP A 287 17.33 -0.60 14.05
N ALA A 288 18.18 -1.42 14.65
CA ALA A 288 19.05 -2.32 13.88
C ALA A 288 18.25 -3.42 13.13
N ALA A 289 17.09 -3.83 13.64
CA ALA A 289 16.21 -4.75 12.92
C ALA A 289 15.49 -4.03 11.77
N VAL A 290 15.02 -2.81 11.97
CA VAL A 290 14.41 -1.99 10.91
C VAL A 290 15.44 -1.69 9.81
N ASP A 291 16.66 -1.30 10.14
CA ASP A 291 17.72 -1.05 9.17
C ASP A 291 18.05 -2.30 8.32
N ALA A 292 17.96 -3.49 8.90
CA ALA A 292 18.20 -4.73 8.18
C ALA A 292 17.14 -5.02 7.10
N LEU A 293 15.92 -4.51 7.26
CA LEU A 293 14.85 -4.66 6.26
C LEU A 293 15.18 -3.93 4.95
N TYR A 294 16.00 -2.90 4.98
CA TYR A 294 16.43 -2.21 3.76
C TYR A 294 17.39 -3.05 2.91
N ASP A 295 18.04 -4.05 3.49
CA ASP A 295 18.83 -5.07 2.79
C ASP A 295 17.98 -6.31 2.43
N GLU A 296 17.07 -6.72 3.33
CA GLU A 296 16.15 -7.87 3.20
C GLU A 296 14.69 -7.34 3.10
N ARG A 297 14.38 -6.75 1.97
CA ARG A 297 13.16 -5.96 1.75
C ARG A 297 11.92 -6.85 1.70
N PRO A 298 10.76 -6.36 2.19
CA PRO A 298 9.50 -7.08 2.04
C PRO A 298 9.19 -7.34 0.56
N ALA A 299 8.67 -8.52 0.25
CA ALA A 299 8.45 -8.99 -1.11
C ALA A 299 7.02 -8.72 -1.61
N SER A 300 6.06 -8.53 -0.71
CA SER A 300 4.64 -8.34 -1.00
C SER A 300 3.96 -7.41 0.00
N SER A 301 2.84 -6.80 -0.40
CA SER A 301 1.97 -6.05 0.52
C SER A 301 1.41 -6.92 1.65
N SER A 302 1.28 -8.22 1.42
CA SER A 302 0.84 -9.18 2.44
C SER A 302 1.79 -9.24 3.65
N GLU A 303 3.10 -9.12 3.45
CA GLU A 303 4.09 -9.05 4.55
C GLU A 303 3.95 -7.77 5.37
N ILE A 304 3.52 -6.68 4.75
CA ILE A 304 3.26 -5.40 5.43
C ILE A 304 1.97 -5.46 6.24
N ILE A 305 0.92 -6.07 5.68
CA ILE A 305 -0.38 -6.25 6.34
C ILE A 305 -0.25 -7.17 7.57
N ARG A 306 0.60 -8.22 7.48
CA ARG A 306 0.78 -9.24 8.53
C ARG A 306 2.24 -9.35 8.97
N PRO A 307 2.73 -8.43 9.81
CA PRO A 307 4.11 -8.42 10.27
C PRO A 307 4.49 -9.75 10.95
N GLY A 308 5.65 -10.30 10.56
CA GLY A 308 6.17 -11.56 11.09
C GLY A 308 5.70 -12.82 10.33
N GLU A 309 4.86 -12.66 9.32
CA GLU A 309 4.52 -13.72 8.38
C GLU A 309 5.31 -13.53 7.08
N GLU A 310 6.20 -14.47 6.76
CA GLU A 310 6.94 -14.44 5.49
C GLU A 310 5.99 -14.90 4.36
N ARG A 311 5.49 -13.96 3.57
CA ARG A 311 4.56 -14.20 2.46
C ARG A 311 5.12 -13.67 1.13
N GLY A 312 6.32 -14.12 0.77
CA GLY A 312 6.87 -13.82 -0.55
C GLY A 312 6.06 -14.52 -1.65
N PRO A 313 5.77 -13.82 -2.79
CA PRO A 313 4.93 -14.37 -3.83
C PRO A 313 5.56 -15.60 -4.49
N VAL A 314 4.72 -16.62 -4.77
CA VAL A 314 5.13 -17.80 -5.53
C VAL A 314 5.35 -17.46 -7.00
N ASP A 315 6.22 -18.21 -7.67
CA ASP A 315 6.47 -18.01 -9.12
C ASP A 315 5.36 -18.65 -9.95
N ILE A 316 4.50 -17.82 -10.53
CA ILE A 316 3.40 -18.25 -11.40
C ILE A 316 3.88 -18.31 -12.85
N VAL A 317 3.86 -19.52 -13.43
CA VAL A 317 4.22 -19.75 -14.81
C VAL A 317 2.99 -19.55 -15.70
N HIS A 318 3.04 -18.58 -16.62
CA HIS A 318 2.01 -18.36 -17.61
C HIS A 318 2.55 -18.67 -19.01
N GLU A 319 1.97 -19.68 -19.67
CA GLU A 319 2.22 -19.99 -21.08
C GLU A 319 1.05 -19.42 -21.92
N SER A 320 1.33 -18.43 -22.76
CA SER A 320 0.31 -17.84 -23.62
C SER A 320 -0.18 -18.86 -24.65
N THR A 321 -1.49 -19.03 -24.72
CA THR A 321 -2.18 -19.83 -25.74
C THR A 321 -3.05 -18.97 -26.68
N ALA A 322 -2.87 -17.65 -26.59
CA ALA A 322 -3.63 -16.68 -27.40
C ALA A 322 -3.48 -16.92 -28.90
N SER A 323 -4.53 -16.68 -29.63
CA SER A 323 -4.66 -16.94 -31.08
C SER A 323 -5.39 -15.78 -31.78
N ASP A 324 -5.50 -15.88 -33.11
CA ASP A 324 -6.37 -15.04 -33.96
C ASP A 324 -6.20 -13.52 -33.82
N GLY A 325 -4.95 -13.07 -33.66
CA GLY A 325 -4.62 -11.62 -33.63
C GLY A 325 -4.50 -11.03 -32.25
N TRP A 326 -4.67 -11.84 -31.21
CA TRP A 326 -4.35 -11.45 -29.82
C TRP A 326 -2.87 -11.63 -29.54
N GLU A 327 -2.23 -10.56 -29.11
CA GLU A 327 -0.83 -10.57 -28.71
C GLU A 327 -0.71 -10.15 -27.23
N ARG A 328 0.17 -10.83 -26.51
CA ARG A 328 0.52 -10.43 -25.15
C ARG A 328 1.15 -9.05 -25.18
N LEU A 329 0.62 -8.14 -24.38
CA LEU A 329 1.18 -6.80 -24.25
C LEU A 329 2.58 -6.88 -23.65
N ALA A 330 3.54 -6.26 -24.32
CA ALA A 330 4.91 -6.12 -23.86
C ALA A 330 5.37 -4.67 -24.04
N ILE A 331 5.76 -4.04 -22.97
CA ILE A 331 6.31 -2.69 -22.95
C ILE A 331 7.81 -2.81 -22.66
N ASP A 332 8.63 -2.16 -23.47
CA ASP A 332 10.08 -2.21 -23.30
C ASP A 332 10.49 -1.78 -21.87
N ASP A 333 11.45 -2.51 -21.30
CA ASP A 333 11.99 -2.29 -19.96
C ASP A 333 10.99 -2.49 -18.79
N ARG A 334 9.85 -3.16 -19.04
CA ARG A 334 8.89 -3.56 -17.99
C ARG A 334 8.62 -5.05 -18.01
N PRO A 335 8.20 -5.64 -16.88
CA PRO A 335 7.64 -6.99 -16.88
C PRO A 335 6.44 -7.08 -17.84
N ASP A 336 6.28 -8.22 -18.48
CA ASP A 336 5.17 -8.52 -19.37
C ASP A 336 3.87 -8.95 -18.62
N HIS A 337 3.80 -8.62 -17.35
CA HIS A 337 2.68 -8.88 -16.44
C HIS A 337 2.61 -7.82 -15.35
N SER A 338 1.47 -7.78 -14.66
CA SER A 338 1.27 -7.04 -13.43
C SER A 338 0.99 -8.02 -12.29
N SER A 339 1.18 -7.57 -11.04
CA SER A 339 0.70 -8.23 -9.84
C SER A 339 -0.10 -7.21 -9.05
N PHE A 340 -1.26 -7.59 -8.54
CA PHE A 340 -2.08 -6.71 -7.70
C PHE A 340 -1.62 -6.75 -6.26
N GLY A 341 -1.32 -7.95 -5.76
CA GLY A 341 -1.07 -8.15 -4.34
C GLY A 341 -2.32 -8.05 -3.49
N GLU A 342 -2.19 -8.40 -2.24
CA GLU A 342 -3.30 -8.44 -1.30
C GLU A 342 -3.94 -7.06 -1.08
N ALA A 343 -3.15 -6.03 -0.83
CA ALA A 343 -3.65 -4.67 -0.58
C ALA A 343 -4.57 -4.13 -1.69
N LYS A 344 -4.23 -4.37 -2.95
CA LYS A 344 -5.05 -3.93 -4.06
C LYS A 344 -6.30 -4.80 -4.25
N MET A 345 -6.25 -6.08 -3.89
CA MET A 345 -7.45 -6.93 -3.90
C MET A 345 -8.46 -6.47 -2.84
N VAL A 346 -8.00 -6.12 -1.63
CA VAL A 346 -8.87 -5.49 -0.62
C VAL A 346 -9.48 -4.19 -1.15
N ALA A 347 -8.66 -3.32 -1.74
CA ALA A 347 -9.14 -2.08 -2.33
C ALA A 347 -10.16 -2.31 -3.48
N MET A 348 -9.99 -3.36 -4.26
CA MET A 348 -10.94 -3.80 -5.29
C MET A 348 -12.30 -4.16 -4.68
N PHE A 349 -12.30 -4.96 -3.62
CA PHE A 349 -13.53 -5.39 -2.96
C PHE A 349 -14.22 -4.29 -2.15
N ALA A 350 -13.48 -3.24 -1.74
CA ALA A 350 -13.98 -2.11 -0.96
C ALA A 350 -14.20 -0.82 -1.79
N ALA A 351 -13.96 -0.83 -3.10
CA ALA A 351 -14.01 0.38 -3.92
C ALA A 351 -15.36 1.11 -3.87
N GLY A 352 -16.47 0.37 -3.76
CA GLY A 352 -17.83 0.90 -3.64
C GLY A 352 -18.22 1.37 -2.23
N ALA A 353 -17.39 1.14 -1.20
CA ALA A 353 -17.73 1.51 0.17
C ALA A 353 -17.72 3.03 0.42
N PHE A 354 -17.03 3.82 -0.43
CA PHE A 354 -16.76 5.24 -0.20
C PHE A 354 -17.05 6.11 -1.44
N PRO A 355 -17.37 7.44 -1.27
CA PRO A 355 -17.63 8.15 -0.01
C PRO A 355 -19.05 7.91 0.55
N ILE A 356 -19.94 7.38 -0.26
CA ILE A 356 -21.30 6.98 0.10
C ILE A 356 -21.39 5.50 -0.22
N GLU A 357 -21.73 4.70 0.76
CA GLU A 357 -21.83 3.27 0.65
C GLU A 357 -22.77 2.86 -0.50
N ASP A 358 -22.17 2.28 -1.54
CA ASP A 358 -22.85 1.57 -2.62
C ASP A 358 -22.74 0.06 -2.36
N GLU A 359 -23.44 -0.75 -3.15
CA GLU A 359 -23.32 -2.20 -3.07
C GLU A 359 -21.88 -2.63 -3.38
N THR A 360 -21.23 -3.31 -2.46
CA THR A 360 -19.82 -3.69 -2.51
C THR A 360 -19.57 -4.96 -1.70
N VAL A 361 -18.50 -5.70 -1.98
CA VAL A 361 -18.17 -6.94 -1.26
C VAL A 361 -17.70 -6.65 0.17
N LEU A 362 -16.84 -5.64 0.35
CA LEU A 362 -16.39 -5.17 1.66
C LEU A 362 -16.99 -3.79 1.92
N GLY A 363 -17.86 -3.69 2.91
CA GLY A 363 -18.51 -2.44 3.31
C GLY A 363 -17.61 -1.54 4.18
N GLN A 364 -18.12 -0.35 4.53
CA GLN A 364 -17.38 0.55 5.43
C GLN A 364 -17.12 -0.08 6.79
N ASP A 365 -18.07 -0.86 7.32
CA ASP A 365 -17.97 -1.50 8.63
C ASP A 365 -16.92 -2.62 8.66
N ASP A 366 -16.54 -3.18 7.49
CA ASP A 366 -15.54 -4.23 7.35
C ASP A 366 -14.13 -3.64 7.30
N VAL A 367 -13.98 -2.51 6.61
CA VAL A 367 -12.66 -1.92 6.33
C VAL A 367 -12.30 -0.72 7.19
N LEU A 368 -13.24 -0.12 7.97
CA LEU A 368 -12.91 0.98 8.88
C LEU A 368 -12.62 0.45 10.30
N VAL A 369 -11.49 0.80 10.85
CA VAL A 369 -11.18 0.49 12.25
C VAL A 369 -11.98 1.41 13.18
N GLU A 370 -12.82 0.83 14.05
CA GLU A 370 -13.72 1.59 14.92
C GLU A 370 -12.97 2.56 15.84
N GLY A 371 -13.21 3.84 15.67
CA GLY A 371 -12.66 4.90 16.52
C GLY A 371 -11.25 5.37 16.11
N GLU A 372 -10.72 4.88 15.03
CA GLU A 372 -9.43 5.24 14.46
C GLU A 372 -9.58 5.74 13.01
N LEU A 373 -8.61 6.50 12.53
CA LEU A 373 -8.54 6.92 11.12
C LEU A 373 -7.67 5.93 10.35
N ALA A 374 -8.05 4.66 10.37
CA ALA A 374 -7.30 3.56 9.79
C ALA A 374 -8.23 2.59 9.05
N PHE A 375 -7.66 1.88 8.10
CA PHE A 375 -8.34 0.82 7.35
C PHE A 375 -7.77 -0.54 7.74
N ASP A 376 -8.64 -1.53 7.79
CA ASP A 376 -8.25 -2.93 8.00
C ASP A 376 -8.08 -3.61 6.63
N TYR A 377 -6.83 -3.91 6.27
CA TYR A 377 -6.50 -4.65 5.05
C TYR A 377 -6.35 -6.16 5.31
N ASP A 378 -6.48 -6.63 6.53
CA ASP A 378 -6.52 -8.05 6.87
C ASP A 378 -7.95 -8.60 6.71
N GLN A 379 -8.33 -8.91 5.48
CA GLN A 379 -9.69 -9.26 5.10
C GLN A 379 -9.82 -10.71 4.65
N PRO A 380 -10.91 -11.43 5.06
CA PRO A 380 -11.10 -12.84 4.70
C PRO A 380 -11.00 -13.14 3.20
N PRO A 381 -11.58 -12.35 2.26
CA PRO A 381 -11.49 -12.66 0.84
C PRO A 381 -10.09 -12.63 0.24
N THR A 382 -9.11 -12.11 0.98
CA THR A 382 -7.73 -11.96 0.50
C THR A 382 -6.72 -12.65 1.40
N ASP A 383 -7.16 -13.20 2.55
CA ASP A 383 -6.29 -13.99 3.41
C ASP A 383 -5.75 -15.21 2.66
N GLY A 384 -4.54 -15.61 2.99
CA GLY A 384 -3.86 -16.72 2.31
C GLY A 384 -3.40 -16.41 0.89
N TRP A 385 -3.43 -15.14 0.43
CA TRP A 385 -2.80 -14.79 -0.84
C TRP A 385 -1.33 -15.24 -0.86
N ALA A 386 -0.97 -16.00 -1.92
CA ALA A 386 0.38 -16.53 -2.11
C ALA A 386 1.03 -16.00 -3.40
N GLY A 387 0.30 -15.27 -4.22
CA GLY A 387 0.82 -14.65 -5.43
C GLY A 387 -0.26 -14.42 -6.48
N ASP A 388 -0.02 -13.45 -7.38
CA ASP A 388 -0.87 -13.24 -8.55
C ASP A 388 -0.09 -12.76 -9.77
N LYS A 389 -0.65 -13.01 -10.93
CA LYS A 389 -0.09 -12.59 -12.21
C LYS A 389 -1.19 -12.23 -13.20
N LEU A 390 -1.31 -10.96 -13.53
CA LEU A 390 -2.19 -10.44 -14.57
C LEU A 390 -1.41 -10.27 -15.88
N VAL A 391 -1.80 -10.97 -16.92
CA VAL A 391 -1.24 -10.88 -18.27
C VAL A 391 -2.26 -10.25 -19.20
N VAL A 392 -1.93 -9.10 -19.76
CA VAL A 392 -2.80 -8.34 -20.65
C VAL A 392 -2.55 -8.73 -22.11
N TYR A 393 -3.62 -8.84 -22.86
CA TYR A 393 -3.62 -9.09 -24.29
C TYR A 393 -4.30 -7.93 -25.04
N ALA A 394 -3.75 -7.59 -26.18
CA ALA A 394 -4.24 -6.54 -27.05
C ALA A 394 -4.33 -7.01 -28.50
N THR A 395 -5.18 -6.37 -29.29
CA THR A 395 -5.15 -6.42 -30.74
C THR A 395 -4.15 -5.39 -31.29
N GLU A 396 -3.93 -5.39 -32.62
CA GLU A 396 -3.05 -4.40 -33.27
C GLU A 396 -3.54 -2.95 -33.06
N GLU A 397 -4.83 -2.74 -32.79
CA GLU A 397 -5.43 -1.40 -32.59
C GLU A 397 -5.25 -0.87 -31.16
N MET A 398 -4.93 -1.72 -30.19
CA MET A 398 -4.79 -1.40 -28.76
C MET A 398 -5.94 -0.53 -28.21
N ALA A 399 -7.16 -0.85 -28.62
CA ALA A 399 -8.34 -0.22 -28.07
C ALA A 399 -8.74 -0.90 -26.75
N VAL A 400 -9.06 -0.12 -25.71
CA VAL A 400 -9.42 -0.68 -24.39
C VAL A 400 -10.67 -1.57 -24.49
N GLU A 401 -11.59 -1.26 -25.42
CA GLU A 401 -12.77 -2.05 -25.72
C GLU A 401 -12.42 -3.45 -26.25
N GLU A 402 -11.27 -3.57 -26.91
CA GLU A 402 -10.74 -4.81 -27.49
C GLU A 402 -9.63 -5.43 -26.63
N ALA A 403 -9.50 -5.03 -25.36
CA ALA A 403 -8.55 -5.63 -24.45
C ALA A 403 -9.02 -6.99 -23.95
N GLY A 404 -8.07 -7.84 -23.60
CA GLY A 404 -8.32 -9.07 -22.87
C GLY A 404 -7.24 -9.32 -21.83
N TYR A 405 -7.51 -10.18 -20.85
CA TYR A 405 -6.50 -10.57 -19.88
C TYR A 405 -6.70 -12.00 -19.36
N VAL A 406 -5.61 -12.53 -18.82
CA VAL A 406 -5.61 -13.72 -17.97
C VAL A 406 -5.02 -13.32 -16.64
N TRP A 407 -5.77 -13.49 -15.57
CA TRP A 407 -5.33 -13.24 -14.22
C TRP A 407 -5.27 -14.55 -13.45
N HIS A 408 -4.08 -14.94 -13.04
CA HIS A 408 -3.82 -16.09 -12.18
C HIS A 408 -3.61 -15.63 -10.77
N THR A 409 -4.24 -16.30 -9.80
CA THR A 409 -4.00 -16.11 -8.38
C THR A 409 -3.67 -17.45 -7.73
N GLU A 410 -2.74 -17.47 -6.80
CA GLU A 410 -2.32 -18.62 -6.01
C GLU A 410 -2.55 -18.33 -4.53
N TRP A 411 -3.01 -19.33 -3.80
CA TRP A 411 -3.46 -19.22 -2.42
C TRP A 411 -2.72 -20.24 -1.55
N THR A 412 -2.70 -20.04 -0.23
CA THR A 412 -2.03 -20.97 0.71
C THR A 412 -2.75 -22.30 0.84
N ASP A 413 -4.05 -22.34 0.57
CA ASP A 413 -4.87 -23.56 0.54
C ASP A 413 -6.14 -23.38 -0.32
N GLU A 414 -6.90 -24.48 -0.49
CA GLU A 414 -8.11 -24.53 -1.30
C GLU A 414 -9.25 -23.67 -0.69
N GLU A 415 -9.34 -23.52 0.62
CA GLU A 415 -10.39 -22.75 1.32
C GLU A 415 -10.19 -21.24 1.00
N ASN A 416 -8.98 -20.73 1.09
CA ASN A 416 -8.69 -19.34 0.72
C ASN A 416 -8.94 -19.07 -0.77
N ALA A 417 -8.63 -20.02 -1.67
CA ALA A 417 -8.93 -19.90 -3.10
C ALA A 417 -10.44 -19.84 -3.36
N GLU A 418 -11.23 -20.63 -2.63
CA GLU A 418 -12.69 -20.63 -2.70
C GLU A 418 -13.28 -19.32 -2.16
N GLU A 419 -12.77 -18.78 -1.06
CA GLU A 419 -13.19 -17.50 -0.48
C GLU A 419 -12.94 -16.33 -1.42
N PHE A 420 -11.75 -16.25 -2.03
CA PHE A 420 -11.47 -15.23 -3.04
C PHE A 420 -12.40 -15.34 -4.25
N LEU A 421 -12.55 -16.55 -4.78
CA LEU A 421 -13.41 -16.77 -5.95
C LEU A 421 -14.84 -16.36 -5.67
N ALA A 422 -15.25 -16.56 -4.45
CA ALA A 422 -16.51 -16.16 -3.92
C ALA A 422 -16.75 -14.67 -3.97
N ALA A 423 -15.88 -13.97 -3.35
CA ALA A 423 -15.90 -12.51 -3.34
C ALA A 423 -15.84 -11.93 -4.77
N TYR A 424 -15.08 -12.59 -5.66
CA TYR A 424 -14.99 -12.14 -7.05
C TYR A 424 -16.28 -12.41 -7.85
N ASP A 425 -16.96 -13.56 -7.62
CA ASP A 425 -18.27 -13.86 -8.22
C ASP A 425 -19.35 -12.87 -7.72
N GLU A 426 -19.35 -12.54 -6.42
CA GLU A 426 -20.21 -11.50 -5.86
C GLU A 426 -19.92 -10.13 -6.48
N LEU A 427 -18.65 -9.75 -6.61
CA LEU A 427 -18.24 -8.50 -7.26
C LEU A 427 -18.76 -8.43 -8.71
N LEU A 428 -18.65 -9.51 -9.48
CA LEU A 428 -19.25 -9.62 -10.80
C LEU A 428 -20.77 -9.43 -10.78
N GLY A 429 -21.45 -10.06 -9.80
CA GLY A 429 -22.89 -9.92 -9.59
C GLY A 429 -23.32 -8.48 -9.29
N ILE A 430 -22.59 -7.77 -8.42
CA ILE A 430 -22.78 -6.34 -8.09
C ILE A 430 -22.70 -5.49 -9.37
N HIS A 431 -21.78 -5.82 -10.28
CA HIS A 431 -21.64 -5.14 -11.57
C HIS A 431 -22.56 -5.68 -12.67
N GLY A 432 -23.59 -6.45 -12.31
CA GLY A 432 -24.64 -6.87 -13.21
C GLY A 432 -24.27 -8.01 -14.16
N ALA A 433 -23.32 -8.85 -13.76
CA ALA A 433 -22.97 -10.03 -14.53
C ALA A 433 -24.15 -11.01 -14.68
N GLU A 434 -24.40 -11.49 -15.88
CA GLU A 434 -25.37 -12.53 -16.18
C GLU A 434 -24.65 -13.81 -16.65
N ALA A 435 -25.02 -14.95 -16.07
CA ALA A 435 -24.45 -16.23 -16.48
C ALA A 435 -24.84 -16.59 -17.92
N VAL A 436 -23.88 -17.07 -18.71
CA VAL A 436 -24.07 -17.43 -20.08
C VAL A 436 -24.62 -18.85 -20.19
N ASP A 437 -25.81 -19.01 -20.83
CA ASP A 437 -26.43 -20.31 -21.04
C ASP A 437 -25.52 -21.28 -21.83
N ASP A 438 -25.43 -22.54 -21.38
CA ASP A 438 -24.65 -23.61 -21.98
C ASP A 438 -23.11 -23.37 -21.98
N ARG A 439 -22.60 -22.48 -21.16
CA ARG A 439 -21.16 -22.24 -20.91
C ARG A 439 -20.81 -22.39 -19.43
N GLU A 440 -19.78 -23.20 -19.12
CA GLU A 440 -19.33 -23.40 -17.74
C GLU A 440 -18.72 -22.11 -17.20
N ASN A 441 -19.12 -21.69 -15.99
CA ASN A 441 -18.53 -20.59 -15.19
C ASN A 441 -18.23 -19.33 -16.01
N THR A 442 -19.14 -18.98 -16.92
CA THR A 442 -18.97 -17.89 -17.88
C THR A 442 -20.08 -16.86 -17.66
N TYR A 443 -19.68 -15.60 -17.61
CA TYR A 443 -20.56 -14.47 -17.33
C TYR A 443 -20.36 -13.36 -18.37
N GLU A 444 -21.37 -12.56 -18.61
CA GLU A 444 -21.30 -11.33 -19.41
C GLU A 444 -21.74 -10.14 -18.56
N VAL A 445 -20.98 -9.05 -18.63
CA VAL A 445 -21.29 -7.74 -18.06
C VAL A 445 -21.52 -6.78 -19.23
N GLU A 446 -22.63 -6.00 -19.21
CA GLU A 446 -22.98 -5.07 -20.29
C GLU A 446 -22.51 -3.63 -20.00
N ASP A 447 -22.61 -3.16 -18.77
CA ASP A 447 -22.34 -1.78 -18.36
C ASP A 447 -21.15 -1.68 -17.38
N GLY A 448 -20.47 -0.53 -17.35
CA GLY A 448 -19.35 -0.24 -16.46
C GLY A 448 -18.09 -1.02 -16.82
N TYR A 449 -18.10 -2.33 -16.63
CA TYR A 449 -16.99 -3.26 -16.91
C TYR A 449 -17.33 -4.27 -18.00
N PRO A 450 -17.72 -3.81 -19.20
CA PRO A 450 -18.31 -4.67 -20.23
C PRO A 450 -17.32 -5.71 -20.74
N GLY A 451 -17.83 -6.93 -20.94
CA GLY A 451 -17.07 -8.06 -21.48
C GLY A 451 -17.58 -9.40 -20.99
N ALA A 452 -16.93 -10.46 -21.46
CA ALA A 452 -17.16 -11.82 -21.01
C ALA A 452 -16.05 -12.24 -20.04
N TYR A 453 -16.43 -12.94 -18.98
CA TYR A 453 -15.57 -13.41 -17.91
C TYR A 453 -15.72 -14.92 -17.76
N TYR A 454 -14.61 -15.63 -17.68
CA TYR A 454 -14.56 -17.05 -17.38
C TYR A 454 -13.74 -17.30 -16.13
N LEU A 455 -14.31 -18.04 -15.18
CA LEU A 455 -13.72 -18.35 -13.89
C LEU A 455 -13.35 -19.83 -13.81
N GLU A 456 -12.16 -20.15 -13.36
CA GLU A 456 -11.68 -21.51 -13.16
C GLU A 456 -10.95 -21.62 -11.81
N ILE A 457 -11.27 -22.67 -11.04
CA ILE A 457 -10.55 -23.02 -9.81
C ILE A 457 -10.00 -24.43 -9.91
N ASP A 458 -8.73 -24.63 -9.55
CA ASP A 458 -8.06 -25.92 -9.48
C ASP A 458 -7.20 -26.01 -8.20
N GLY A 459 -7.82 -26.47 -7.11
CA GLY A 459 -7.19 -26.52 -5.80
C GLY A 459 -6.88 -25.13 -5.27
N GLU A 460 -5.61 -24.83 -5.05
CA GLU A 460 -5.10 -23.57 -4.50
C GLU A 460 -5.00 -22.44 -5.56
N SER A 461 -5.37 -22.70 -6.81
CA SER A 461 -5.22 -21.77 -7.93
C SER A 461 -6.57 -21.30 -8.48
N VAL A 462 -6.72 -19.98 -8.68
CA VAL A 462 -7.84 -19.40 -9.42
C VAL A 462 -7.34 -18.73 -10.70
N THR A 463 -8.05 -18.95 -11.82
CA THR A 463 -7.78 -18.28 -13.07
C THR A 463 -9.01 -17.55 -13.57
N ILE A 464 -8.86 -16.27 -13.86
CA ILE A 464 -9.88 -15.40 -14.43
C ILE A 464 -9.44 -15.03 -15.85
N VAL A 465 -10.30 -15.27 -16.83
CA VAL A 465 -10.09 -14.86 -18.21
C VAL A 465 -11.15 -13.85 -18.60
N ARG A 466 -10.74 -12.72 -19.13
CA ARG A 466 -11.65 -11.68 -19.65
C ARG A 466 -11.38 -11.43 -21.13
N ALA A 467 -12.43 -11.31 -21.91
CA ALA A 467 -12.39 -10.93 -23.33
C ALA A 467 -13.57 -9.99 -23.66
N PRO A 468 -13.56 -9.30 -24.81
CA PRO A 468 -14.70 -8.45 -25.22
C PRO A 468 -16.00 -9.23 -25.42
N SER A 469 -15.92 -10.51 -25.77
CA SER A 469 -17.09 -11.39 -25.98
C SER A 469 -16.80 -12.82 -25.55
N VAL A 470 -17.85 -13.62 -25.37
CA VAL A 470 -17.77 -15.06 -25.03
C VAL A 470 -16.96 -15.87 -26.05
N ASP A 471 -17.11 -15.56 -27.32
CA ASP A 471 -16.40 -16.29 -28.40
C ASP A 471 -14.89 -16.04 -28.35
N GLU A 472 -14.45 -14.85 -27.90
CA GLU A 472 -13.05 -14.44 -27.83
C GLU A 472 -12.33 -14.96 -26.54
N LEU A 473 -13.06 -15.41 -25.52
CA LEU A 473 -12.44 -16.01 -24.34
C LEU A 473 -11.49 -17.16 -24.70
N ALA A 474 -11.92 -18.06 -25.59
CA ALA A 474 -11.10 -19.18 -26.05
C ALA A 474 -9.95 -18.74 -26.97
N GLU A 475 -10.01 -17.54 -27.56
CA GLU A 475 -8.93 -16.96 -28.36
C GLU A 475 -7.83 -16.36 -27.46
N ILE A 476 -8.18 -15.83 -26.27
CA ILE A 476 -7.25 -15.36 -25.26
C ILE A 476 -6.57 -16.54 -24.55
N ARG A 477 -7.37 -17.53 -24.10
CA ARG A 477 -6.86 -18.73 -23.43
C ARG A 477 -7.55 -19.99 -23.95
N GLU A 478 -6.78 -20.91 -24.54
CA GLU A 478 -7.30 -22.19 -24.98
C GLU A 478 -8.03 -22.94 -23.87
N GLY A 479 -9.28 -23.32 -24.10
CA GLY A 479 -10.11 -24.02 -23.13
C GLY A 479 -10.98 -23.14 -22.23
N ALA A 480 -10.89 -21.82 -22.33
CA ALA A 480 -11.79 -20.92 -21.60
C ALA A 480 -13.24 -21.04 -22.14
N ALA A 481 -14.22 -20.84 -21.27
CA ALA A 481 -15.65 -20.91 -21.54
C ALA A 481 -16.11 -22.20 -22.27
N PRO A 482 -15.80 -23.41 -21.72
CA PRO A 482 -16.21 -24.66 -22.38
C PRO A 482 -17.74 -24.84 -22.38
N GLU A 483 -18.25 -25.70 -23.25
CA GLU A 483 -19.68 -26.05 -23.26
C GLU A 483 -20.01 -26.88 -22.01
N GLY A 484 -21.02 -26.47 -21.24
CA GLY A 484 -21.45 -27.17 -20.01
C GLY A 484 -22.37 -26.34 -19.14
N GLU A 485 -22.75 -26.92 -17.99
CA GLU A 485 -23.41 -26.20 -16.90
C GLU A 485 -22.32 -25.70 -15.94
N GLY A 486 -22.50 -24.51 -15.35
CA GLY A 486 -21.58 -23.97 -14.33
C GLY A 486 -21.32 -24.97 -13.21
N THR A 487 -20.08 -25.09 -12.81
CA THR A 487 -19.61 -25.99 -11.75
C THR A 487 -19.24 -25.25 -10.46
N ILE A 488 -19.09 -23.93 -10.52
CA ILE A 488 -18.90 -23.05 -9.38
C ILE A 488 -20.28 -22.86 -8.76
N ASP A 489 -20.58 -23.65 -7.73
CA ASP A 489 -21.78 -23.56 -6.90
C ASP A 489 -21.27 -23.30 -5.48
N LEU A 490 -20.82 -22.09 -5.30
CA LEU A 490 -20.35 -21.63 -4.01
C LEU A 490 -21.61 -21.25 -3.22
N ASP A 491 -21.99 -22.10 -2.26
CA ASP A 491 -23.11 -21.83 -1.35
C ASP A 491 -22.66 -20.77 -0.35
N TRP A 492 -22.80 -19.51 -0.75
CA TRP A 492 -22.47 -18.36 0.07
C TRP A 492 -23.35 -18.38 1.32
N GLY A 493 -22.82 -18.92 2.39
CA GLY A 493 -23.38 -18.74 3.72
C GLY A 493 -23.32 -17.24 4.05
N GLU A 494 -24.51 -16.63 4.04
CA GLU A 494 -24.85 -15.35 4.63
C GLU A 494 -23.64 -14.44 5.00
N ASP A 495 -23.34 -13.48 4.13
CA ASP A 495 -22.52 -12.27 4.35
C ASP A 495 -21.08 -12.45 4.87
N PHE A 496 -20.07 -12.18 4.02
CA PHE A 496 -18.76 -11.76 4.50
C PHE A 496 -18.96 -10.47 5.31
N GLY A 497 -18.98 -10.53 6.63
CA GLY A 497 -19.09 -9.33 7.49
C GLY A 497 -20.26 -9.23 8.44
N THR A 498 -21.28 -10.08 8.39
CA THR A 498 -22.35 -10.04 9.41
C THR A 498 -22.17 -11.09 10.49
N ASP A 499 -21.13 -10.99 11.28
CA ASP A 499 -21.16 -11.56 12.63
C ASP A 499 -22.07 -10.65 13.49
N ASP A 500 -23.16 -11.23 14.01
CA ASP A 500 -24.28 -10.68 14.76
C ASP A 500 -23.90 -9.53 15.73
N ARG A 501 -23.56 -8.34 15.19
CA ARG A 501 -23.44 -7.10 15.95
C ARG A 501 -24.75 -6.34 15.81
N THR A 502 -25.58 -6.51 16.84
CA THR A 502 -26.87 -5.84 17.06
C THR A 502 -26.81 -4.38 16.60
N ALA A 503 -27.52 -4.10 15.51
CA ALA A 503 -27.82 -2.75 15.06
C ALA A 503 -28.42 -1.94 16.22
N ASP A 504 -27.70 -0.95 16.70
CA ASP A 504 -28.27 0.13 17.49
C ASP A 504 -28.70 1.21 16.50
N ASP A 505 -30.02 1.32 16.31
CA ASP A 505 -30.66 2.34 15.46
C ASP A 505 -30.30 3.75 15.97
N GLY A 506 -29.18 4.28 15.55
CA GLY A 506 -28.70 5.64 15.74
C GLY A 506 -28.82 6.46 14.45
N ASP A 507 -29.97 7.12 14.28
CA ASP A 507 -30.25 8.14 13.26
C ASP A 507 -29.23 9.30 13.38
N GLY A 508 -28.26 9.38 12.47
CA GLY A 508 -27.27 10.47 12.43
C GLY A 508 -26.42 10.41 11.17
N ALA A 509 -26.91 11.00 10.08
CA ALA A 509 -26.08 11.39 8.96
C ALA A 509 -25.13 12.52 9.41
N ASP A 510 -24.07 12.18 10.11
CA ASP A 510 -22.94 13.06 10.35
C ASP A 510 -21.75 12.44 9.57
N GLY A 511 -21.20 13.26 8.67
CA GLY A 511 -20.18 12.87 7.71
C GLY A 511 -19.03 12.08 8.31
N ILE A 512 -18.34 11.33 7.45
CA ILE A 512 -17.13 10.56 7.72
C ILE A 512 -16.31 11.29 8.80
N PRO A 513 -15.94 10.65 9.93
CA PRO A 513 -15.09 11.27 10.93
C PRO A 513 -13.89 11.89 10.20
N GLY A 514 -13.72 13.23 10.32
CA GLY A 514 -12.81 13.97 9.47
C GLY A 514 -11.42 13.34 9.47
N PHE A 515 -10.99 12.89 8.31
CA PHE A 515 -9.57 12.65 8.06
C PHE A 515 -8.85 13.95 8.47
N GLY A 516 -8.04 13.88 9.49
CA GLY A 516 -7.20 15.02 9.84
C GLY A 516 -6.35 15.40 8.61
N PRO A 517 -5.99 16.68 8.43
CA PRO A 517 -5.23 17.13 7.26
C PRO A 517 -3.92 16.35 7.05
N LEU A 518 -3.34 15.76 8.08
CA LEU A 518 -2.13 14.95 8.03
C LEU A 518 -2.30 13.60 7.29
N ALA A 519 -3.33 12.82 7.58
CA ALA A 519 -3.48 11.50 6.95
C ALA A 519 -3.77 11.59 5.44
N ALA A 520 -4.51 12.60 5.01
CA ALA A 520 -4.78 12.83 3.58
C ALA A 520 -3.59 13.48 2.85
N LEU A 521 -2.79 14.29 3.54
CA LEU A 521 -1.56 14.89 3.01
C LEU A 521 -0.48 13.82 2.78
N LEU A 522 -0.27 12.89 3.72
CA LEU A 522 0.76 11.85 3.63
C LEU A 522 0.53 10.90 2.44
N ALA A 523 -0.70 10.49 2.17
CA ALA A 523 -1.01 9.60 1.05
C ALA A 523 -0.73 10.20 -0.34
N VAL A 524 -0.68 11.53 -0.45
CA VAL A 524 -0.43 12.23 -1.73
C VAL A 524 1.05 12.58 -1.92
N LEU A 525 1.81 12.70 -0.83
CA LEU A 525 3.22 13.14 -0.86
C LEU A 525 4.14 12.17 -1.61
N SER A 526 4.00 10.87 -1.43
CA SER A 526 4.91 9.86 -1.97
C SER A 526 4.60 9.39 -3.38
N VAL A 527 3.44 9.72 -3.92
CA VAL A 527 3.10 9.42 -5.32
C VAL A 527 4.01 10.16 -6.30
N ALA A 528 4.58 11.30 -5.90
CA ALA A 528 5.58 12.02 -6.70
C ALA A 528 6.91 11.25 -6.81
N LEU A 529 7.33 10.53 -5.77
CA LEU A 529 8.45 9.60 -5.77
C LEU A 529 8.26 8.49 -6.82
N TRP A 530 7.06 7.92 -6.89
CA TRP A 530 6.78 6.78 -7.74
C TRP A 530 6.79 7.07 -9.25
N ALA A 531 6.32 8.23 -9.69
CA ALA A 531 6.26 8.58 -11.13
C ALA A 531 7.65 8.75 -11.77
N ARG A 532 8.72 8.97 -10.98
CA ARG A 532 10.11 9.10 -11.46
C ARG A 532 10.86 7.77 -11.49
N PHE A 533 10.59 6.83 -10.58
CA PHE A 533 11.23 5.51 -10.55
C PHE A 533 10.99 4.64 -11.78
N VAL A 534 9.89 4.87 -12.49
CA VAL A 534 9.57 4.17 -13.75
C VAL A 534 10.54 4.54 -14.89
N ARG A 535 11.34 5.63 -14.77
CA ARG A 535 12.27 6.09 -15.80
C ARG A 535 13.75 5.76 -15.58
N GLY A 536 14.12 5.30 -14.40
CA GLY A 536 15.50 5.21 -13.94
C GLY A 536 16.41 4.19 -14.62
N ARG A 537 16.17 3.74 -15.85
CA ARG A 537 17.15 2.94 -16.62
C ARG A 537 17.25 3.43 -18.07
N ARG A 538 17.85 4.60 -18.27
CA ARG A 538 18.52 4.86 -19.55
C ARG A 538 20.03 4.81 -19.33
N PRO A 539 20.78 4.05 -20.19
CA PRO A 539 22.23 3.86 -20.04
C PRO A 539 23.03 5.13 -20.25
#